data_0add5fb5bb21ead76e0cb8400d9598a5
#
_entry.id   0add5fb5bb21ead76e0cb8400d9598a5
#
_cell.length_a   1.000
_cell.length_b   1.000
_cell.length_c   1.000
_cell.angle_alpha   90.00
_cell.angle_beta   90.00
_cell.angle_gamma   90.00
#
_symmetry.space_group_name_H-M   'P 1'
#
loop_
_entity.id
_entity.type
_entity.pdbx_description
1 polymer ?
#
loop_
_entity_poly.entity_id
_entity_poly.type
_entity_poly.pdbx_seq_one_letter_code
_entity_poly.pdbx_strand_id
1 'polypeptide(L)'
;MANTEITVTETIENRIFTIRGQKVMIDKDLAQLYGVETKRLNEAVKRNIERFPSDFMFKLNDIELKELVANCDRFKTLKHSTNPPYAFTEQGVSMLSSVLNSNKAIVVNVEIIRAFVRLRHYALLQTSRNAEIEELRKMLMLHIENTDNKFAEHDKTIKQIIGVLNNLIEKPRETKKIGFKT
;
A
#
# COMPACT_ATOMS: atom_id res chain seq x y z
N MET A 1 0.36 30.04 14.86
CA MET A 1 1.05 28.91 15.55
C MET A 1 0.66 27.53 15.07
N ALA A 2 -0.29 27.37 14.13
CA ALA A 2 -0.75 26.05 13.64
C ALA A 2 0.15 25.37 12.58
N ASN A 3 1.06 26.14 11.94
CA ASN A 3 1.83 25.63 10.79
C ASN A 3 3.08 24.81 11.16
N THR A 4 3.55 24.90 12.42
CA THR A 4 4.81 24.28 12.84
C THR A 4 4.61 22.79 13.21
N GLU A 5 3.45 22.41 13.76
CA GLU A 5 3.16 21.02 14.14
C GLU A 5 2.95 20.11 12.91
N ILE A 6 2.25 20.61 11.89
CA ILE A 6 2.00 19.84 10.66
C ILE A 6 3.32 19.53 9.93
N THR A 7 4.22 20.52 9.84
CA THR A 7 5.51 20.36 9.15
C THR A 7 6.45 19.37 9.86
N VAL A 8 6.48 19.36 11.20
CA VAL A 8 7.30 18.40 11.97
C VAL A 8 6.78 16.97 11.79
N THR A 9 5.48 16.79 11.78
CA THR A 9 4.84 15.49 11.64
C THR A 9 5.12 14.85 10.27
N GLU A 10 4.93 15.60 9.19
CA GLU A 10 5.25 15.13 7.83
C GLU A 10 6.73 14.77 7.68
N THR A 11 7.62 15.55 8.30
CA THR A 11 9.06 15.28 8.27
C THR A 11 9.42 13.96 8.96
N ILE A 12 8.75 13.58 10.04
CA ILE A 12 9.00 12.33 10.75
C ILE A 12 8.48 11.12 9.95
N GLU A 13 7.28 11.21 9.40
CA GLU A 13 6.69 10.13 8.59
C GLU A 13 7.57 9.77 7.38
N ASN A 14 8.16 10.78 6.73
CA ASN A 14 9.10 10.60 5.61
C ASN A 14 10.45 9.95 6.00
N ARG A 15 10.69 9.74 7.31
CA ARG A 15 11.89 9.05 7.84
C ARG A 15 11.61 7.63 8.30
N ILE A 16 10.37 7.15 8.13
CA ILE A 16 9.98 5.78 8.45
C ILE A 16 9.97 4.96 7.15
N PHE A 17 10.82 3.94 7.11
CA PHE A 17 10.98 3.04 5.97
C PHE A 17 10.28 1.71 6.20
N THR A 18 10.09 0.95 5.14
CA THR A 18 9.67 -0.46 5.24
C THR A 18 10.84 -1.35 4.85
N ILE A 19 11.41 -2.06 5.83
CA ILE A 19 12.53 -2.99 5.63
C ILE A 19 12.15 -4.31 6.27
N ARG A 20 12.34 -5.42 5.55
CA ARG A 20 11.91 -6.77 5.98
C ARG A 20 10.42 -6.84 6.35
N GLY A 21 9.57 -6.07 5.67
CA GLY A 21 8.13 -6.00 5.98
C GLY A 21 7.77 -5.22 7.27
N GLN A 22 8.75 -4.65 7.95
CA GLN A 22 8.56 -3.88 9.19
C GLN A 22 8.79 -2.39 8.95
N LYS A 23 8.03 -1.54 9.65
CA LYS A 23 8.27 -0.10 9.68
C LYS A 23 9.43 0.20 10.63
N VAL A 24 10.45 0.90 10.12
CA VAL A 24 11.69 1.19 10.87
C VAL A 24 12.19 2.61 10.63
N MET A 25 12.97 3.12 11.55
CA MET A 25 13.78 4.33 11.38
C MET A 25 15.27 3.99 11.47
N ILE A 26 16.08 4.73 10.70
CA ILE A 26 17.53 4.54 10.65
C ILE A 26 18.20 5.36 11.77
N ASP A 27 19.26 4.82 12.37
CA ASP A 27 20.03 5.44 13.47
C ASP A 27 20.47 6.88 13.16
N LYS A 28 20.85 7.17 11.93
CA LYS A 28 21.23 8.52 11.49
C LYS A 28 20.07 9.50 11.57
N ASP A 29 18.87 9.09 11.14
CA ASP A 29 17.66 9.93 11.21
C ASP A 29 17.22 10.15 12.66
N LEU A 30 17.27 9.09 13.47
CA LEU A 30 16.97 9.17 14.91
C LEU A 30 17.93 10.08 15.63
N ALA A 31 19.24 9.95 15.39
CA ALA A 31 20.26 10.83 15.98
C ALA A 31 19.99 12.31 15.65
N GLN A 32 19.64 12.59 14.40
CA GLN A 32 19.31 13.96 13.97
C GLN A 32 18.07 14.50 14.69
N LEU A 33 17.02 13.69 14.82
CA LEU A 33 15.79 14.10 15.52
C LEU A 33 16.05 14.35 17.02
N TYR A 34 16.80 13.48 17.67
CA TYR A 34 17.18 13.65 19.08
C TYR A 34 18.21 14.77 19.29
N GLY A 35 18.87 15.24 18.20
CA GLY A 35 19.91 16.28 18.28
C GLY A 35 21.21 15.77 18.90
N VAL A 36 21.55 14.51 18.64
CA VAL A 36 22.79 13.86 19.08
C VAL A 36 23.58 13.34 17.87
N GLU A 37 24.86 13.08 18.07
CA GLU A 37 25.66 12.41 17.05
C GLU A 37 25.27 10.93 16.94
N THR A 38 25.21 10.38 15.72
CA THR A 38 24.88 8.95 15.47
C THR A 38 25.83 8.02 16.26
N LYS A 39 27.09 8.40 16.38
CA LYS A 39 28.08 7.65 17.18
C LYS A 39 27.66 7.54 18.64
N ARG A 40 27.24 8.67 19.25
CA ARG A 40 26.79 8.71 20.65
C ARG A 40 25.53 7.91 20.88
N LEU A 41 24.56 7.99 19.94
CA LEU A 41 23.34 7.18 19.99
C LEU A 41 23.72 5.69 19.97
N ASN A 42 24.54 5.27 19.03
CA ASN A 42 24.96 3.87 18.88
C ASN A 42 25.80 3.37 20.08
N GLU A 43 26.61 4.22 20.71
CA GLU A 43 27.31 3.89 21.94
C GLU A 43 26.36 3.68 23.13
N ALA A 44 25.32 4.53 23.24
CA ALA A 44 24.30 4.39 24.28
C ALA A 44 23.51 3.08 24.11
N VAL A 45 23.15 2.74 22.86
CA VAL A 45 22.51 1.46 22.53
C VAL A 45 23.41 0.28 22.88
N LYS A 46 24.70 0.30 22.50
CA LYS A 46 25.65 -0.78 22.82
C LYS A 46 25.82 -1.01 24.31
N ARG A 47 25.80 0.03 25.12
CA ARG A 47 25.86 -0.07 26.61
C ARG A 47 24.60 -0.69 27.22
N ASN A 48 23.48 -0.72 26.47
CA ASN A 48 22.19 -1.24 26.90
C ASN A 48 21.66 -2.28 25.93
N ILE A 49 22.55 -3.06 25.31
CA ILE A 49 22.21 -3.96 24.19
C ILE A 49 21.13 -5.01 24.55
N GLU A 50 21.05 -5.43 25.79
CA GLU A 50 20.04 -6.34 26.33
C GLU A 50 18.60 -5.83 26.18
N ARG A 51 18.43 -4.49 26.02
CA ARG A 51 17.12 -3.84 25.82
C ARG A 51 16.70 -3.81 24.34
N PHE A 52 17.58 -4.24 23.43
CA PHE A 52 17.37 -4.17 21.98
C PHE A 52 17.48 -5.55 21.36
N PRO A 53 16.50 -6.44 21.58
CA PRO A 53 16.45 -7.72 20.89
C PRO A 53 16.32 -7.54 19.37
N SER A 54 16.50 -8.59 18.59
CA SER A 54 16.57 -8.54 17.12
C SER A 54 15.28 -8.06 16.44
N ASP A 55 14.15 -8.15 17.11
CA ASP A 55 12.85 -7.60 16.67
C ASP A 55 12.66 -6.12 17.00
N PHE A 56 13.51 -5.53 17.87
CA PHE A 56 13.52 -4.11 18.19
C PHE A 56 14.54 -3.33 17.35
N MET A 57 15.69 -3.96 17.07
CA MET A 57 16.78 -3.34 16.33
C MET A 57 17.57 -4.39 15.54
N PHE A 58 17.96 -4.06 14.33
CA PHE A 58 18.84 -4.89 13.52
C PHE A 58 19.78 -4.03 12.66
N LYS A 59 20.88 -4.61 12.21
CA LYS A 59 21.76 -3.99 11.22
C LYS A 59 21.25 -4.28 9.81
N LEU A 60 21.35 -3.28 8.93
CA LEU A 60 21.11 -3.48 7.52
C LEU A 60 22.22 -4.35 6.91
N ASN A 61 21.84 -5.19 5.95
CA ASN A 61 22.80 -5.87 5.09
C ASN A 61 23.18 -4.98 3.88
N ASP A 62 24.14 -5.41 3.07
CA ASP A 62 24.64 -4.64 1.93
C ASP A 62 23.58 -4.38 0.85
N ILE A 63 22.64 -5.30 0.66
CA ILE A 63 21.56 -5.15 -0.31
C ILE A 63 20.58 -4.08 0.18
N GLU A 64 20.11 -4.18 1.42
CA GLU A 64 19.19 -3.23 2.05
C GLU A 64 19.80 -1.82 2.12
N LEU A 65 21.10 -1.73 2.40
CA LEU A 65 21.82 -0.46 2.41
C LEU A 65 21.88 0.17 1.00
N LYS A 66 22.15 -0.63 -0.04
CA LYS A 66 22.16 -0.16 -1.42
C LYS A 66 20.78 0.36 -1.85
N GLU A 67 19.71 -0.36 -1.53
CA GLU A 67 18.34 0.06 -1.79
C GLU A 67 17.99 1.35 -1.05
N LEU A 68 18.35 1.47 0.23
CA LEU A 68 18.12 2.68 1.02
C LEU A 68 18.83 3.90 0.41
N VAL A 69 20.08 3.74 0.00
CA VAL A 69 20.90 4.80 -0.61
C VAL A 69 20.37 5.18 -2.01
N ALA A 70 19.88 4.22 -2.78
CA ALA A 70 19.30 4.47 -4.11
C ALA A 70 17.99 5.27 -4.02
N ASN A 71 17.18 5.01 -3.00
CA ASN A 71 15.85 5.61 -2.84
C ASN A 71 15.86 6.92 -2.02
N CYS A 72 16.96 7.24 -1.31
CA CYS A 72 17.04 8.39 -0.42
C CYS A 72 18.38 9.10 -0.47
N ASP A 73 18.39 10.29 -1.06
CA ASP A 73 19.58 11.13 -1.23
C ASP A 73 20.32 11.45 0.08
N ARG A 74 19.61 11.58 1.19
CA ARG A 74 20.19 11.88 2.51
C ARG A 74 21.11 10.78 3.05
N PHE A 75 21.03 9.57 2.49
CA PHE A 75 21.87 8.45 2.86
C PHE A 75 23.03 8.19 1.89
N LYS A 76 23.24 9.02 0.86
CA LYS A 76 24.38 8.89 -0.08
C LYS A 76 25.73 8.80 0.63
N THR A 77 25.89 9.47 1.77
CA THR A 77 27.11 9.40 2.58
C THR A 77 27.37 8.03 3.19
N LEU A 78 26.34 7.16 3.30
CA LEU A 78 26.47 5.80 3.83
C LEU A 78 26.98 4.81 2.79
N LYS A 79 27.02 5.17 1.51
CA LYS A 79 27.48 4.30 0.42
C LYS A 79 28.89 3.75 0.64
N HIS A 80 29.74 4.49 1.35
CA HIS A 80 31.13 4.12 1.64
C HIS A 80 31.37 3.86 3.13
N SER A 81 30.29 3.67 3.91
CA SER A 81 30.42 3.36 5.34
C SER A 81 30.86 1.92 5.53
N THR A 82 31.93 1.72 6.27
CA THR A 82 32.39 0.39 6.69
C THR A 82 31.47 -0.26 7.72
N ASN A 83 30.62 0.54 8.39
CA ASN A 83 29.66 0.06 9.36
C ASN A 83 28.23 0.25 8.84
N PRO A 84 27.48 -0.84 8.57
CA PRO A 84 26.07 -0.74 8.22
C PRO A 84 25.29 -0.04 9.32
N PRO A 85 24.29 0.81 8.97
CA PRO A 85 23.46 1.49 9.94
C PRO A 85 22.55 0.51 10.67
N TYR A 86 22.07 0.94 11.85
CA TYR A 86 21.01 0.25 12.57
C TYR A 86 19.65 0.75 12.14
N ALA A 87 18.72 -0.18 11.99
CA ALA A 87 17.30 0.07 11.84
C ALA A 87 16.57 -0.24 13.15
N PHE A 88 15.71 0.67 13.59
CA PHE A 88 14.93 0.56 14.83
C PHE A 88 13.45 0.47 14.48
N THR A 89 12.78 -0.56 15.00
CA THR A 89 11.32 -0.66 14.94
C THR A 89 10.66 0.33 15.91
N GLU A 90 9.34 0.42 15.90
CA GLU A 90 8.58 1.24 16.86
C GLU A 90 8.97 0.92 18.32
N GLN A 91 9.11 -0.37 18.63
CA GLN A 91 9.52 -0.85 19.97
C GLN A 91 10.95 -0.44 20.28
N GLY A 92 11.86 -0.54 19.30
CA GLY A 92 13.24 -0.09 19.45
C GLY A 92 13.35 1.41 19.70
N VAL A 93 12.55 2.22 18.98
CA VAL A 93 12.47 3.67 19.21
C VAL A 93 11.93 3.96 20.61
N SER A 94 10.90 3.24 21.06
CA SER A 94 10.37 3.39 22.41
C SER A 94 11.45 3.14 23.49
N MET A 95 12.31 2.13 23.29
CA MET A 95 13.42 1.85 24.19
C MET A 95 14.49 2.95 24.19
N LEU A 96 14.74 3.61 23.04
CA LEU A 96 15.71 4.71 22.98
C LEU A 96 15.38 5.86 23.92
N SER A 97 14.10 6.14 24.20
CA SER A 97 13.71 7.21 25.13
C SER A 97 14.23 6.95 26.56
N SER A 98 14.26 5.69 26.98
CA SER A 98 14.77 5.31 28.30
C SER A 98 16.30 5.30 28.40
N VAL A 99 16.98 5.21 27.24
CA VAL A 99 18.45 5.15 27.17
C VAL A 99 19.07 6.53 26.99
N LEU A 100 18.42 7.44 26.27
CA LEU A 100 18.93 8.78 25.97
C LEU A 100 18.68 9.83 27.05
N ASN A 101 17.76 9.55 27.95
CA ASN A 101 17.51 10.25 29.24
C ASN A 101 17.55 11.80 29.16
N SER A 102 16.96 12.41 28.12
CA SER A 102 16.85 13.87 27.97
C SER A 102 15.40 14.30 27.72
N ASN A 103 15.01 15.48 28.22
CA ASN A 103 13.68 16.04 28.00
C ASN A 103 13.37 16.16 26.50
N LYS A 104 14.36 16.53 25.68
CA LYS A 104 14.20 16.58 24.22
C LYS A 104 13.93 15.21 23.63
N ALA A 105 14.63 14.17 24.09
CA ALA A 105 14.40 12.81 23.61
C ALA A 105 12.99 12.31 23.92
N ILE A 106 12.44 12.66 25.09
CA ILE A 106 11.08 12.28 25.47
C ILE A 106 10.06 12.90 24.50
N VAL A 107 10.15 14.22 24.25
CA VAL A 107 9.22 14.94 23.37
C VAL A 107 9.30 14.39 21.94
N VAL A 108 10.50 14.24 21.40
CA VAL A 108 10.73 13.72 20.05
C VAL A 108 10.22 12.28 19.93
N ASN A 109 10.46 11.46 20.96
CA ASN A 109 9.99 10.07 20.96
C ASN A 109 8.46 9.95 20.88
N VAL A 110 7.73 10.80 21.61
CA VAL A 110 6.26 10.86 21.54
C VAL A 110 5.81 11.15 20.10
N GLU A 111 6.44 12.11 19.41
CA GLU A 111 6.08 12.42 18.03
C GLU A 111 6.43 11.30 17.05
N ILE A 112 7.56 10.63 17.25
CA ILE A 112 7.93 9.45 16.42
C ILE A 112 6.91 8.32 16.61
N ILE A 113 6.54 8.01 17.85
CA ILE A 113 5.55 6.95 18.11
C ILE A 113 4.19 7.31 17.49
N ARG A 114 3.75 8.56 17.60
CA ARG A 114 2.53 9.04 16.93
C ARG A 114 2.60 8.87 15.41
N ALA A 115 3.75 9.11 14.79
CA ALA A 115 3.94 8.87 13.36
C ALA A 115 3.83 7.38 13.00
N PHE A 116 4.43 6.47 13.78
CA PHE A 116 4.25 5.02 13.57
C PHE A 116 2.79 4.58 13.68
N VAL A 117 2.07 5.08 14.70
CA VAL A 117 0.65 4.78 14.91
C VAL A 117 -0.19 5.26 13.72
N ARG A 118 0.03 6.49 13.23
CA ARG A 118 -0.67 7.01 12.04
C ARG A 118 -0.39 6.17 10.80
N LEU A 119 0.86 5.84 10.52
CA LEU A 119 1.22 5.01 9.36
C LEU A 119 0.59 3.60 9.43
N ARG A 120 0.51 3.01 10.62
CA ARG A 120 -0.19 1.74 10.82
C ARG A 120 -1.68 1.86 10.53
N HIS A 121 -2.32 2.91 11.02
CA HIS A 121 -3.74 3.16 10.78
C HIS A 121 -4.02 3.35 9.27
N TYR A 122 -3.19 4.13 8.55
CA TYR A 122 -3.32 4.28 7.10
C TYR A 122 -3.16 2.96 6.35
N ALA A 123 -2.22 2.12 6.75
CA ALA A 123 -2.02 0.81 6.13
C ALA A 123 -3.25 -0.11 6.31
N LEU A 124 -3.86 -0.11 7.50
CA LEU A 124 -5.08 -0.88 7.77
C LEU A 124 -6.27 -0.37 6.92
N LEU A 125 -6.46 0.94 6.82
CA LEU A 125 -7.52 1.54 5.99
C LEU A 125 -7.33 1.19 4.51
N GLN A 126 -6.10 1.20 3.98
CA GLN A 126 -5.83 0.80 2.60
C GLN A 126 -6.14 -0.67 2.35
N THR A 127 -5.83 -1.55 3.29
CA THR A 127 -6.13 -2.98 3.17
C THR A 127 -7.64 -3.22 3.12
N SER A 128 -8.42 -2.56 3.97
CA SER A 128 -9.90 -2.64 3.95
C SER A 128 -10.48 -2.15 2.63
N ARG A 129 -10.03 -0.99 2.15
CA ARG A 129 -10.48 -0.41 0.86
C ARG A 129 -10.14 -1.31 -0.33
N ASN A 130 -8.98 -1.96 -0.33
CA ASN A 130 -8.60 -2.89 -1.38
C ASN A 130 -9.52 -4.13 -1.39
N ALA A 131 -9.91 -4.65 -0.23
CA ALA A 131 -10.86 -5.76 -0.14
C ALA A 131 -12.24 -5.38 -0.70
N GLU A 132 -12.76 -4.18 -0.38
CA GLU A 132 -14.03 -3.67 -0.93
C GLU A 132 -13.97 -3.49 -2.45
N ILE A 133 -12.85 -3.01 -2.99
CA ILE A 133 -12.64 -2.87 -4.44
C ILE A 133 -12.62 -4.23 -5.13
N GLU A 134 -11.99 -5.24 -4.55
CA GLU A 134 -11.97 -6.59 -5.12
C GLU A 134 -13.35 -7.26 -5.08
N GLU A 135 -14.13 -7.03 -4.05
CA GLU A 135 -15.52 -7.48 -3.99
C GLU A 135 -16.38 -6.82 -5.06
N LEU A 136 -16.25 -5.50 -5.23
CA LEU A 136 -16.94 -4.75 -6.27
C LEU A 136 -16.55 -5.23 -7.68
N ARG A 137 -15.28 -5.53 -7.92
CA ARG A 137 -14.81 -6.15 -9.17
C ARG A 137 -15.48 -7.48 -9.46
N LYS A 138 -15.58 -8.36 -8.46
CA LYS A 138 -16.24 -9.66 -8.62
C LYS A 138 -17.72 -9.48 -8.98
N MET A 139 -18.43 -8.58 -8.29
CA MET A 139 -19.83 -8.28 -8.62
C MET A 139 -20.00 -7.73 -10.04
N LEU A 140 -19.11 -6.84 -10.47
CA LEU A 140 -19.13 -6.29 -11.81
C LEU A 140 -18.89 -7.37 -12.88
N MET A 141 -17.92 -8.26 -12.67
CA MET A 141 -17.67 -9.38 -13.60
C MET A 141 -18.86 -10.30 -13.73
N LEU A 142 -19.52 -10.66 -12.62
CA LEU A 142 -20.74 -11.44 -12.63
C LEU A 142 -21.90 -10.74 -13.35
N HIS A 143 -22.01 -9.41 -13.20
CA HIS A 143 -23.02 -8.63 -13.90
C HIS A 143 -22.78 -8.60 -15.42
N ILE A 144 -21.53 -8.45 -15.86
CA ILE A 144 -21.14 -8.49 -17.28
C ILE A 144 -21.50 -9.86 -17.86
N GLU A 145 -21.08 -10.96 -17.23
CA GLU A 145 -21.37 -12.31 -17.69
C GLU A 145 -22.88 -12.57 -17.81
N ASN A 146 -23.67 -12.19 -16.82
CA ASN A 146 -25.12 -12.28 -16.86
C ASN A 146 -25.74 -11.44 -17.98
N THR A 147 -25.20 -10.28 -18.26
CA THR A 147 -25.68 -9.38 -19.30
C THR A 147 -25.36 -9.95 -20.67
N ASP A 148 -24.15 -10.45 -20.88
CA ASP A 148 -23.75 -11.10 -22.14
C ASP A 148 -24.61 -12.34 -22.44
N ASN A 149 -24.91 -13.16 -21.44
CA ASN A 149 -25.81 -14.29 -21.57
C ASN A 149 -27.24 -13.86 -21.98
N LYS A 150 -27.77 -12.78 -21.40
CA LYS A 150 -29.09 -12.24 -21.79
C LYS A 150 -29.09 -11.69 -23.22
N PHE A 151 -28.03 -11.01 -23.63
CA PHE A 151 -27.89 -10.54 -25.01
C PHE A 151 -27.84 -11.70 -26.01
N ALA A 152 -27.10 -12.74 -25.71
CA ALA A 152 -27.06 -13.95 -26.55
C ALA A 152 -28.43 -14.63 -26.69
N GLU A 153 -29.22 -14.68 -25.60
CA GLU A 153 -30.60 -15.20 -25.62
C GLU A 153 -31.54 -14.30 -26.44
N HIS A 154 -31.46 -12.99 -26.29
CA HIS A 154 -32.22 -12.02 -27.09
C HIS A 154 -31.90 -12.14 -28.58
N ASP A 155 -30.61 -12.23 -28.95
CA ASP A 155 -30.18 -12.41 -30.33
C ASP A 155 -30.76 -13.70 -30.96
N LYS A 156 -30.78 -14.79 -30.18
CA LYS A 156 -31.37 -16.04 -30.61
C LYS A 156 -32.87 -15.88 -30.88
N THR A 157 -33.57 -15.21 -29.97
CA THR A 157 -35.02 -14.96 -30.09
C THR A 157 -35.33 -14.07 -31.30
N ILE A 158 -34.57 -13.01 -31.52
CA ILE A 158 -34.71 -12.11 -32.68
C ILE A 158 -34.51 -12.90 -33.98
N LYS A 159 -33.48 -13.74 -34.09
CA LYS A 159 -33.24 -14.60 -35.26
C LYS A 159 -34.40 -15.54 -35.51
N GLN A 160 -35.00 -16.12 -34.50
CA GLN A 160 -36.19 -16.97 -34.62
C GLN A 160 -37.40 -16.19 -35.16
N ILE A 161 -37.68 -15.01 -34.63
CA ILE A 161 -38.77 -14.12 -35.08
C ILE A 161 -38.57 -13.76 -36.56
N ILE A 162 -37.37 -13.35 -36.95
CA ILE A 162 -37.01 -13.02 -38.34
C ILE A 162 -37.26 -14.25 -39.27
N GLY A 163 -36.86 -15.45 -38.84
CA GLY A 163 -37.08 -16.67 -39.59
C GLY A 163 -38.56 -16.96 -39.80
N VAL A 164 -39.43 -16.76 -38.77
CA VAL A 164 -40.87 -16.93 -38.89
C VAL A 164 -41.50 -15.90 -39.84
N LEU A 165 -41.07 -14.65 -39.75
CA LEU A 165 -41.55 -13.58 -40.64
C LEU A 165 -41.17 -13.85 -42.10
N ASN A 166 -39.96 -14.26 -42.38
CA ASN A 166 -39.53 -14.60 -43.74
C ASN A 166 -40.34 -15.76 -44.32
N ASN A 167 -40.62 -16.81 -43.53
CA ASN A 167 -41.48 -17.91 -43.93
C ASN A 167 -42.94 -17.48 -44.22
N LEU A 168 -43.45 -16.45 -43.56
CA LEU A 168 -44.81 -15.94 -43.84
C LEU A 168 -44.84 -15.07 -45.09
N ILE A 169 -43.76 -14.41 -45.42
CA ILE A 169 -43.66 -13.53 -46.63
C ILE A 169 -43.44 -14.41 -47.85
N GLU A 170 -42.65 -15.49 -47.77
CA GLU A 170 -42.31 -16.40 -48.92
C GLU A 170 -43.40 -17.41 -49.27
N LYS A 171 -44.50 -17.54 -48.48
CA LYS A 171 -45.63 -18.36 -48.91
C LYS A 171 -46.30 -17.72 -50.08
N PRO A 172 -46.22 -18.28 -51.33
CA PRO A 172 -46.95 -17.75 -52.46
C PRO A 172 -48.46 -17.92 -52.16
N ARG A 173 -49.23 -16.85 -52.31
CA ARG A 173 -50.67 -16.94 -52.32
C ARG A 173 -51.09 -17.81 -53.49
N GLU A 174 -51.55 -19.03 -53.20
CA GLU A 174 -52.21 -19.85 -54.24
C GLU A 174 -53.40 -19.08 -54.78
N THR A 175 -53.26 -18.45 -55.98
CA THR A 175 -54.34 -17.89 -56.71
C THR A 175 -55.18 -19.02 -57.28
N LYS A 176 -56.35 -19.31 -56.65
CA LYS A 176 -57.34 -20.19 -57.26
C LYS A 176 -57.70 -19.66 -58.64
N LYS A 177 -57.27 -20.35 -59.70
CA LYS A 177 -57.78 -20.08 -61.03
C LYS A 177 -59.26 -20.35 -61.05
N ILE A 178 -60.09 -19.30 -61.15
CA ILE A 178 -61.52 -19.40 -61.41
C ILE A 178 -61.65 -19.67 -62.91
N GLY A 179 -61.87 -20.91 -63.30
CA GLY A 179 -62.11 -21.31 -64.70
C GLY A 179 -63.58 -21.07 -65.01
N PHE A 180 -63.91 -20.13 -65.90
CA PHE A 180 -65.21 -20.09 -66.53
C PHE A 180 -65.28 -21.22 -67.56
N LYS A 181 -66.27 -22.12 -67.42
CA LYS A 181 -66.66 -23.07 -68.47
C LYS A 181 -67.54 -22.35 -69.48
N THR A 182 -67.14 -22.25 -70.70
CA THR A 182 -68.00 -22.02 -71.89
C THR A 182 -68.67 -23.33 -72.33
#